data_e96f5cbb21300047ecf67e4b5c3e8693
#
_entry.id   e96f5cbb21300047ecf67e4b5c3e8693
#
_cell.length_a   1.000
_cell.length_b   1.000
_cell.length_c   1.000
_cell.angle_alpha   90.00
_cell.angle_beta   90.00
_cell.angle_gamma   90.00
#
_symmetry.space_group_name_H-M   'P 1'
#
loop_
_entity.id
_entity.type
_entity.pdbx_description
1 polymer ?
#
loop_
_entity_poly.entity_id
_entity_poly.type
_entity_poly.pdbx_seq_one_letter_code
_entity_poly.pdbx_strand_id
1 'polypeptide(L)'
;MKKRIAFALCMILMVLMLGACGTDPTTVDYNGKSYSDLQSEMDTNAGMVQSLAQLFKENKLTADTLPDDVKDQLTSSYGVTEAQIEAAAKWQDTLDEFGKMKKIEDDTFKVTKSGKTLTTDMTIKFAKKDVNFEVVYDYYSMDVTGISVDPIYTLGEKMEKAGLNTVISMAVVFAVLILISLLISCFKIFPYLEKKKAALSLIHISEPTRH
;
A
#
# COMPACT_ATOMS: atom_id res chain seq x y z
N MET A 1 21.44 -2.32 -41.74
CA MET A 1 21.29 -3.53 -40.91
C MET A 1 22.38 -3.65 -39.84
N LYS A 2 23.69 -3.50 -40.16
CA LYS A 2 24.80 -3.65 -39.16
C LYS A 2 24.69 -2.77 -37.93
N LYS A 3 24.24 -1.50 -38.05
CA LYS A 3 24.06 -0.60 -36.88
C LYS A 3 22.94 -1.01 -35.92
N ARG A 4 21.85 -1.61 -36.43
CA ARG A 4 20.73 -2.10 -35.60
C ARG A 4 21.08 -3.36 -34.84
N ILE A 5 21.91 -4.23 -35.46
CA ILE A 5 22.43 -5.45 -34.83
C ILE A 5 23.43 -5.09 -33.73
N ALA A 6 24.31 -4.12 -33.95
CA ALA A 6 25.27 -3.63 -32.95
C ALA A 6 24.53 -3.02 -31.74
N PHE A 7 23.47 -2.25 -31.97
CA PHE A 7 22.67 -1.66 -30.87
C PHE A 7 21.92 -2.73 -30.06
N ALA A 8 21.36 -3.75 -30.71
CA ALA A 8 20.72 -4.86 -30.03
C ALA A 8 21.74 -5.68 -29.21
N LEU A 9 22.95 -5.91 -29.74
CA LEU A 9 24.03 -6.60 -29.05
C LEU A 9 24.51 -5.81 -27.82
N CYS A 10 24.66 -4.50 -27.91
CA CYS A 10 24.98 -3.63 -26.78
C CYS A 10 23.90 -3.65 -25.68
N MET A 11 22.62 -3.66 -26.06
CA MET A 11 21.51 -3.78 -25.11
C MET A 11 21.54 -5.14 -24.38
N ILE A 12 21.78 -6.21 -25.10
CA ILE A 12 21.89 -7.57 -24.51
C ILE A 12 23.11 -7.64 -23.57
N LEU A 13 24.26 -7.06 -23.97
CA LEU A 13 25.45 -6.98 -23.12
C LEU A 13 25.22 -6.14 -21.85
N MET A 14 24.50 -5.02 -21.94
CA MET A 14 24.12 -4.23 -20.75
C MET A 14 23.22 -5.03 -19.80
N VAL A 15 22.24 -5.78 -20.31
CA VAL A 15 21.36 -6.62 -19.49
C VAL A 15 22.14 -7.75 -18.82
N LEU A 16 23.12 -8.34 -19.50
CA LEU A 16 23.99 -9.38 -18.93
C LEU A 16 24.94 -8.86 -17.86
N MET A 17 25.38 -7.58 -17.97
CA MET A 17 26.25 -6.96 -16.95
C MET A 17 25.48 -6.61 -15.66
N LEU A 18 24.16 -6.42 -15.70
CA LEU A 18 23.31 -6.17 -14.52
C LEU A 18 23.01 -7.42 -13.69
N GLY A 19 23.26 -8.62 -14.22
CA GLY A 19 22.98 -9.88 -13.54
C GLY A 19 24.18 -10.51 -12.78
N ALA A 20 25.36 -9.86 -12.75
CA ALA A 20 26.61 -10.58 -12.44
C ALA A 20 27.26 -10.21 -11.08
N CYS A 21 26.53 -9.67 -10.10
CA CYS A 21 27.08 -9.47 -8.74
C CYS A 21 26.00 -9.71 -7.68
N GLY A 22 25.56 -10.97 -7.56
CA GLY A 22 24.85 -11.43 -6.37
C GLY A 22 25.85 -11.96 -5.36
N THR A 23 26.18 -11.20 -4.32
CA THR A 23 26.87 -11.77 -3.14
C THR A 23 25.90 -12.78 -2.53
N ASP A 24 26.39 -13.97 -2.18
CA ASP A 24 25.59 -14.97 -1.47
C ASP A 24 25.10 -14.36 -0.13
N PRO A 25 23.81 -14.15 0.07
CA PRO A 25 23.27 -13.49 1.25
C PRO A 25 23.62 -14.23 2.55
N THR A 26 23.92 -15.52 2.49
CA THR A 26 24.30 -16.32 3.67
C THR A 26 25.72 -16.03 4.15
N THR A 27 26.57 -15.39 3.33
CA THR A 27 27.95 -15.03 3.67
C THR A 27 28.11 -13.56 4.10
N VAL A 28 27.02 -12.78 4.04
CA VAL A 28 27.04 -11.35 4.36
C VAL A 28 26.86 -11.16 5.87
N ASP A 29 27.66 -10.29 6.44
CA ASP A 29 27.45 -9.75 7.78
C ASP A 29 26.52 -8.53 7.71
N TYR A 30 25.38 -8.61 8.36
CA TYR A 30 24.37 -7.56 8.42
C TYR A 30 24.50 -6.78 9.73
N ASN A 31 25.58 -6.02 9.86
CA ASN A 31 25.89 -5.23 11.06
C ASN A 31 25.96 -6.08 12.35
N GLY A 32 26.73 -7.15 12.30
CA GLY A 32 26.94 -8.08 13.41
C GLY A 32 25.91 -9.19 13.52
N LYS A 33 24.96 -9.27 12.59
CA LYS A 33 24.00 -10.38 12.50
C LYS A 33 24.26 -11.21 11.23
N SER A 34 24.21 -12.52 11.37
CA SER A 34 24.26 -13.44 10.25
C SER A 34 22.87 -13.60 9.58
N TYR A 35 22.85 -14.18 8.41
CA TYR A 35 21.59 -14.54 7.72
C TYR A 35 20.72 -15.45 8.59
N SER A 36 21.30 -16.41 9.29
CA SER A 36 20.59 -17.33 10.18
C SER A 36 20.07 -16.66 11.44
N ASP A 37 20.76 -15.65 11.97
CA ASP A 37 20.29 -14.88 13.13
C ASP A 37 19.03 -14.07 12.72
N LEU A 38 19.08 -13.42 11.56
CA LEU A 38 17.93 -12.67 11.02
C LEU A 38 16.73 -13.58 10.73
N GLN A 39 16.97 -14.79 10.23
CA GLN A 39 15.92 -15.79 10.03
C GLN A 39 15.28 -16.22 11.35
N SER A 40 16.09 -16.50 12.37
CA SER A 40 15.59 -16.85 13.71
C SER A 40 14.81 -15.70 14.37
N GLU A 41 15.25 -14.45 14.17
CA GLU A 41 14.51 -13.27 14.63
C GLU A 41 13.19 -13.11 13.89
N MET A 42 13.15 -13.41 12.59
CA MET A 42 11.94 -13.40 11.78
C MET A 42 10.90 -14.38 12.35
N ASP A 43 11.32 -15.61 12.64
CA ASP A 43 10.46 -16.64 13.25
C ASP A 43 9.95 -16.21 14.62
N THR A 44 10.81 -15.57 15.41
CA THR A 44 10.46 -15.04 16.73
C THR A 44 9.41 -13.92 16.62
N ASN A 45 9.60 -12.99 15.68
CA ASN A 45 8.65 -11.92 15.42
C ASN A 45 7.30 -12.47 14.92
N ALA A 46 7.33 -13.44 13.99
CA ALA A 46 6.11 -14.08 13.50
C ALA A 46 5.35 -14.79 14.62
N GLY A 47 6.06 -15.53 15.49
CA GLY A 47 5.46 -16.19 16.65
C GLY A 47 4.86 -15.20 17.65
N MET A 48 5.54 -14.07 17.90
CA MET A 48 5.05 -13.01 18.79
C MET A 48 3.79 -12.35 18.21
N VAL A 49 3.82 -11.96 16.94
CA VAL A 49 2.68 -11.38 16.25
C VAL A 49 1.47 -12.33 16.26
N GLN A 50 1.69 -13.61 16.00
CA GLN A 50 0.63 -14.62 16.06
C GLN A 50 0.03 -14.75 17.47
N SER A 51 0.87 -14.75 18.51
CA SER A 51 0.43 -14.86 19.89
C SER A 51 -0.37 -13.64 20.33
N LEU A 52 0.09 -12.44 19.96
CA LEU A 52 -0.64 -11.19 20.20
C LEU A 52 -1.98 -11.15 19.47
N ALA A 53 -2.01 -11.59 18.21
CA ALA A 53 -3.25 -11.66 17.43
C ALA A 53 -4.28 -12.60 18.08
N GLN A 54 -3.83 -13.72 18.61
CA GLN A 54 -4.69 -14.63 19.35
C GLN A 54 -5.22 -13.99 20.64
N LEU A 55 -4.35 -13.32 21.42
CA LEU A 55 -4.73 -12.59 22.62
C LEU A 55 -5.78 -11.52 22.33
N PHE A 56 -5.61 -10.75 21.25
CA PHE A 56 -6.54 -9.73 20.82
C PHE A 56 -7.89 -10.34 20.44
N LYS A 57 -7.88 -11.43 19.69
CA LYS A 57 -9.11 -12.15 19.30
C LYS A 57 -9.90 -12.67 20.50
N GLU A 58 -9.24 -13.30 21.45
CA GLU A 58 -9.86 -13.85 22.65
C GLU A 58 -10.49 -12.77 23.52
N ASN A 59 -9.88 -11.59 23.60
CA ASN A 59 -10.35 -10.45 24.39
C ASN A 59 -11.21 -9.46 23.57
N LYS A 60 -11.47 -9.73 22.29
CA LYS A 60 -12.20 -8.85 21.36
C LYS A 60 -11.58 -7.46 21.26
N LEU A 61 -10.26 -7.40 21.31
CA LEU A 61 -9.46 -6.18 21.15
C LEU A 61 -8.99 -6.04 19.70
N THR A 62 -8.75 -4.81 19.31
CA THR A 62 -8.04 -4.44 18.07
C THR A 62 -6.93 -3.47 18.42
N ALA A 63 -6.03 -3.17 17.51
CA ALA A 63 -4.97 -2.18 17.76
C ALA A 63 -5.55 -0.81 18.20
N ASP A 64 -6.67 -0.40 17.60
CA ASP A 64 -7.35 0.87 17.88
C ASP A 64 -8.15 0.88 19.20
N THR A 65 -8.61 -0.31 19.65
CA THR A 65 -9.40 -0.45 20.89
C THR A 65 -8.58 -0.93 22.06
N LEU A 66 -7.27 -1.13 21.88
CA LEU A 66 -6.36 -1.53 22.94
C LEU A 66 -6.20 -0.37 23.94
N PRO A 67 -6.55 -0.55 25.23
CA PRO A 67 -6.38 0.49 26.23
C PRO A 67 -4.89 0.89 26.38
N ASP A 68 -4.63 2.18 26.62
CA ASP A 68 -3.27 2.70 26.71
C ASP A 68 -2.46 2.05 27.84
N ASP A 69 -3.09 1.76 28.99
CA ASP A 69 -2.47 1.06 30.12
C ASP A 69 -2.04 -0.38 29.77
N VAL A 70 -2.81 -1.07 28.92
CA VAL A 70 -2.45 -2.41 28.43
C VAL A 70 -1.33 -2.30 27.41
N LYS A 71 -1.37 -1.29 26.50
CA LYS A 71 -0.29 -1.03 25.55
C LYS A 71 1.03 -0.73 26.26
N ASP A 72 0.98 0.13 27.27
CA ASP A 72 2.15 0.46 28.11
C ASP A 72 2.68 -0.77 28.86
N GLN A 73 1.82 -1.63 29.36
CA GLN A 73 2.21 -2.86 30.02
C GLN A 73 2.85 -3.86 29.03
N LEU A 74 2.29 -4.03 27.84
CA LEU A 74 2.87 -4.86 26.80
C LEU A 74 4.27 -4.38 26.42
N THR A 75 4.44 -3.08 26.26
CA THR A 75 5.71 -2.48 25.85
C THR A 75 6.75 -2.53 26.99
N SER A 76 6.39 -2.08 28.20
CA SER A 76 7.35 -1.94 29.32
C SER A 76 7.68 -3.26 30.01
N SER A 77 6.71 -4.17 30.16
CA SER A 77 6.88 -5.41 30.92
C SER A 77 7.22 -6.61 30.05
N TYR A 78 6.74 -6.64 28.82
CA TYR A 78 6.93 -7.76 27.88
C TYR A 78 7.82 -7.42 26.70
N GLY A 79 8.27 -6.16 26.55
CA GLY A 79 9.13 -5.73 25.46
C GLY A 79 8.49 -5.79 24.08
N VAL A 80 7.15 -5.78 24.03
CA VAL A 80 6.39 -5.79 22.75
C VAL A 80 6.51 -4.43 22.11
N THR A 81 6.92 -4.39 20.86
CA THR A 81 7.02 -3.14 20.08
C THR A 81 5.68 -2.71 19.51
N GLU A 82 5.53 -1.41 19.24
CA GLU A 82 4.34 -0.89 18.56
C GLU A 82 4.13 -1.55 17.19
N ALA A 83 5.21 -1.79 16.45
CA ALA A 83 5.18 -2.51 15.18
C ALA A 83 4.59 -3.93 15.31
N GLN A 84 4.88 -4.64 16.41
CA GLN A 84 4.30 -5.96 16.67
C GLN A 84 2.81 -5.88 17.01
N ILE A 85 2.38 -4.85 17.73
CA ILE A 85 0.96 -4.61 18.06
C ILE A 85 0.16 -4.34 16.77
N GLU A 86 0.66 -3.46 15.91
CA GLU A 86 0.02 -3.15 14.62
C GLU A 86 -0.01 -4.38 13.69
N ALA A 87 1.10 -5.12 13.62
CA ALA A 87 1.18 -6.34 12.84
C ALA A 87 0.20 -7.42 13.33
N ALA A 88 -0.03 -7.52 14.65
CA ALA A 88 -0.98 -8.45 15.23
C ALA A 88 -2.43 -8.16 14.80
N ALA A 89 -2.82 -6.90 14.67
CA ALA A 89 -4.11 -6.52 14.13
C ALA A 89 -4.27 -6.95 12.66
N LYS A 90 -3.26 -6.66 11.82
CA LYS A 90 -3.25 -7.09 10.42
C LYS A 90 -3.23 -8.61 10.27
N TRP A 91 -2.56 -9.32 11.17
CA TRP A 91 -2.57 -10.78 11.21
C TRP A 91 -3.98 -11.32 11.48
N GLN A 92 -4.71 -10.69 12.38
CA GLN A 92 -6.08 -11.06 12.69
C GLN A 92 -6.99 -10.87 11.46
N ASP A 93 -6.90 -9.72 10.79
CA ASP A 93 -7.62 -9.46 9.53
C ASP A 93 -7.28 -10.51 8.47
N THR A 94 -6.00 -10.88 8.38
CA THR A 94 -5.50 -11.91 7.47
C THR A 94 -6.11 -13.29 7.77
N LEU A 95 -6.22 -13.65 9.05
CA LEU A 95 -6.88 -14.89 9.48
C LEU A 95 -8.37 -14.91 9.12
N ASP A 96 -9.05 -13.79 9.29
CA ASP A 96 -10.49 -13.67 9.01
C ASP A 96 -10.75 -13.69 7.48
N GLU A 97 -9.89 -13.06 6.67
CA GLU A 97 -10.03 -13.02 5.20
C GLU A 97 -9.55 -14.31 4.52
N PHE A 98 -8.36 -14.81 4.88
CA PHE A 98 -7.70 -15.91 4.17
C PHE A 98 -7.75 -17.26 4.92
N GLY A 99 -8.31 -17.26 6.12
CA GLY A 99 -8.45 -18.46 6.93
C GLY A 99 -7.19 -18.82 7.71
N LYS A 100 -7.13 -20.05 8.21
CA LYS A 100 -6.03 -20.49 9.09
C LYS A 100 -4.68 -20.51 8.38
N MET A 101 -3.63 -20.14 9.10
CA MET A 101 -2.25 -20.36 8.70
C MET A 101 -1.99 -21.87 8.55
N LYS A 102 -1.31 -22.25 7.48
CA LYS A 102 -0.96 -23.64 7.17
C LYS A 102 0.52 -23.91 7.43
N LYS A 103 1.40 -23.03 6.93
CA LYS A 103 2.85 -23.25 6.93
C LYS A 103 3.60 -21.94 6.75
N ILE A 104 4.74 -21.82 7.40
CA ILE A 104 5.79 -20.86 7.10
C ILE A 104 6.71 -21.48 6.05
N GLU A 105 7.08 -20.75 5.01
CA GLU A 105 8.00 -21.22 3.96
C GLU A 105 9.39 -20.63 4.18
N ASP A 106 10.20 -21.31 4.98
CA ASP A 106 11.54 -20.88 5.36
C ASP A 106 12.49 -20.72 4.17
N ASP A 107 12.24 -21.46 3.09
CA ASP A 107 12.97 -21.40 1.83
C ASP A 107 12.70 -20.11 1.02
N THR A 108 11.69 -19.35 1.40
CA THR A 108 11.39 -18.05 0.81
C THR A 108 12.02 -16.88 1.54
N PHE A 109 12.71 -17.13 2.67
CA PHE A 109 13.34 -16.08 3.46
C PHE A 109 14.38 -15.30 2.66
N LYS A 110 14.30 -13.97 2.72
CA LYS A 110 15.20 -13.07 2.01
C LYS A 110 15.59 -11.91 2.91
N VAL A 111 16.79 -11.40 2.68
CA VAL A 111 17.32 -10.22 3.33
C VAL A 111 17.68 -9.20 2.26
N THR A 112 17.14 -7.99 2.38
CA THR A 112 17.39 -6.89 1.44
C THR A 112 17.87 -5.67 2.22
N LYS A 113 19.05 -5.14 1.84
CA LYS A 113 19.56 -3.89 2.38
C LYS A 113 19.37 -2.75 1.38
N SER A 114 18.76 -1.68 1.80
CA SER A 114 18.58 -0.46 1.00
C SER A 114 18.89 0.79 1.84
N GLY A 115 20.07 1.37 1.60
CA GLY A 115 20.52 2.53 2.36
C GLY A 115 20.68 2.24 3.84
N LYS A 116 19.85 2.88 4.68
CA LYS A 116 19.82 2.71 6.14
C LYS A 116 18.81 1.68 6.61
N THR A 117 18.11 1.04 5.71
CA THR A 117 17.06 0.07 6.03
C THR A 117 17.51 -1.33 5.68
N LEU A 118 17.29 -2.26 6.58
CA LEU A 118 17.40 -3.69 6.36
C LEU A 118 16.00 -4.29 6.44
N THR A 119 15.61 -5.02 5.42
CA THR A 119 14.30 -5.66 5.33
C THR A 119 14.49 -7.17 5.24
N THR A 120 13.80 -7.90 6.06
CA THR A 120 13.66 -9.36 5.94
C THR A 120 12.24 -9.69 5.54
N ASP A 121 12.05 -10.60 4.60
CA ASP A 121 10.74 -11.03 4.14
C ASP A 121 10.66 -12.55 4.01
N MET A 122 9.48 -13.09 4.27
CA MET A 122 9.19 -14.52 4.25
C MET A 122 7.72 -14.76 3.87
N THR A 123 7.48 -15.83 3.12
CA THR A 123 6.12 -16.20 2.73
C THR A 123 5.48 -17.11 3.77
N ILE A 124 4.27 -16.77 4.18
CA ILE A 124 3.43 -17.58 5.05
C ILE A 124 2.19 -18.03 4.27
N LYS A 125 1.94 -19.32 4.23
CA LYS A 125 0.78 -19.90 3.57
C LYS A 125 -0.43 -19.92 4.49
N PHE A 126 -1.51 -19.27 4.04
CA PHE A 126 -2.84 -19.37 4.64
C PHE A 126 -3.73 -20.30 3.81
N ALA A 127 -4.95 -20.53 4.29
CA ALA A 127 -5.85 -21.49 3.64
C ALA A 127 -6.24 -21.09 2.21
N LYS A 128 -6.43 -19.78 1.95
CA LYS A 128 -6.92 -19.26 0.68
C LYS A 128 -5.85 -18.48 -0.11
N LYS A 129 -4.80 -17.95 0.56
CA LYS A 129 -3.83 -17.05 -0.05
C LYS A 129 -2.49 -17.10 0.65
N ASP A 130 -1.43 -16.84 -0.09
CA ASP A 130 -0.09 -16.65 0.46
C ASP A 130 0.08 -15.19 0.91
N VAL A 131 0.82 -14.99 2.00
CA VAL A 131 1.03 -13.69 2.65
C VAL A 131 2.52 -13.47 2.80
N ASN A 132 2.98 -12.25 2.50
CA ASN A 132 4.33 -11.82 2.80
C ASN A 132 4.36 -11.26 4.22
N PHE A 133 5.21 -11.85 5.06
CA PHE A 133 5.54 -11.32 6.37
C PHE A 133 6.88 -10.61 6.26
N GLU A 134 6.92 -9.32 6.55
CA GLU A 134 8.09 -8.48 6.39
C GLU A 134 8.43 -7.80 7.70
N VAL A 135 9.72 -7.81 8.06
CA VAL A 135 10.25 -7.06 9.21
C VAL A 135 11.29 -6.07 8.71
N VAL A 136 11.12 -4.83 9.10
CA VAL A 136 11.97 -3.70 8.71
C VAL A 136 12.79 -3.26 9.90
N TYR A 137 14.10 -3.16 9.72
CA TYR A 137 15.07 -2.72 10.73
C TYR A 137 15.75 -1.42 10.30
N ASP A 138 16.08 -0.58 11.27
CA ASP A 138 17.16 0.40 11.07
C ASP A 138 18.49 -0.36 11.01
N TYR A 139 19.24 -0.21 9.94
CA TYR A 139 20.46 -1.00 9.70
C TYR A 139 21.55 -0.73 10.73
N TYR A 140 21.61 0.45 11.33
CA TYR A 140 22.69 0.82 12.24
C TYR A 140 22.42 0.42 13.70
N SER A 141 21.19 0.55 14.15
CA SER A 141 20.78 0.14 15.51
C SER A 141 20.28 -1.30 15.56
N MET A 142 19.88 -1.87 14.42
CA MET A 142 19.19 -3.16 14.31
C MET A 142 17.87 -3.24 15.09
N ASP A 143 17.28 -2.07 15.36
CA ASP A 143 15.95 -1.99 15.96
C ASP A 143 14.87 -2.26 14.90
N VAL A 144 13.82 -2.97 15.30
CA VAL A 144 12.64 -3.19 14.47
C VAL A 144 11.84 -1.90 14.37
N THR A 145 11.75 -1.35 13.17
CA THR A 145 11.05 -0.10 12.87
C THR A 145 9.67 -0.32 12.27
N GLY A 146 9.39 -1.52 11.76
CA GLY A 146 8.10 -1.87 11.19
C GLY A 146 7.97 -3.36 10.96
N ILE A 147 6.72 -3.84 11.02
CA ILE A 147 6.36 -5.21 10.62
C ILE A 147 5.12 -5.11 9.74
N SER A 148 5.14 -5.77 8.58
CA SER A 148 3.97 -5.83 7.71
C SER A 148 3.54 -7.27 7.45
N VAL A 149 2.23 -7.42 7.24
CA VAL A 149 1.56 -8.68 6.94
C VAL A 149 0.67 -8.41 5.73
N ASP A 150 1.19 -8.69 4.54
CA ASP A 150 0.54 -8.28 3.31
C ASP A 150 0.25 -9.48 2.39
N PRO A 151 -0.96 -9.57 1.82
CA PRO A 151 -1.28 -10.66 0.89
C PRO A 151 -0.47 -10.57 -0.40
N ILE A 152 0.05 -11.70 -0.85
CA ILE A 152 0.77 -11.81 -2.12
C ILE A 152 -0.24 -11.87 -3.26
N TYR A 153 -0.30 -10.81 -4.05
CA TYR A 153 -1.17 -10.73 -5.22
C TYR A 153 -0.46 -11.23 -6.47
N THR A 154 -1.15 -12.09 -7.21
CA THR A 154 -0.73 -12.48 -8.57
C THR A 154 -0.70 -11.27 -9.50
N LEU A 155 0.02 -11.38 -10.61
CA LEU A 155 0.07 -10.31 -11.61
C LEU A 155 -1.33 -9.93 -12.12
N GLY A 156 -2.21 -10.93 -12.32
CA GLY A 156 -3.60 -10.70 -12.75
C GLY A 156 -4.38 -9.87 -11.72
N GLU A 157 -4.31 -10.23 -10.43
CA GLU A 157 -4.98 -9.49 -9.35
C GLU A 157 -4.42 -8.06 -9.19
N LYS A 158 -3.11 -7.89 -9.38
CA LYS A 158 -2.49 -6.54 -9.37
C LYS A 158 -2.99 -5.69 -10.54
N MET A 159 -3.11 -6.28 -11.73
CA MET A 159 -3.65 -5.60 -12.91
C MET A 159 -5.13 -5.26 -12.76
N GLU A 160 -5.93 -6.15 -12.16
CA GLU A 160 -7.34 -5.90 -11.86
C GLU A 160 -7.50 -4.72 -10.90
N LYS A 161 -6.76 -4.72 -9.78
CA LYS A 161 -6.77 -3.60 -8.81
C LYS A 161 -6.31 -2.28 -9.45
N ALA A 162 -5.24 -2.32 -10.25
CA ALA A 162 -4.75 -1.15 -10.96
C ALA A 162 -5.79 -0.64 -11.99
N GLY A 163 -6.42 -1.54 -12.71
CA GLY A 163 -7.49 -1.23 -13.66
C GLY A 163 -8.70 -0.57 -12.99
N LEU A 164 -9.17 -1.14 -11.88
CA LEU A 164 -10.26 -0.56 -11.09
C LEU A 164 -9.92 0.84 -10.58
N ASN A 165 -8.73 1.05 -10.03
CA ASN A 165 -8.30 2.37 -9.56
C ASN A 165 -8.23 3.38 -10.71
N THR A 166 -7.77 2.97 -11.90
CA THR A 166 -7.73 3.82 -13.09
C THR A 166 -9.15 4.20 -13.55
N VAL A 167 -10.08 3.25 -13.61
CA VAL A 167 -11.47 3.49 -13.98
C VAL A 167 -12.16 4.44 -13.01
N ILE A 168 -11.98 4.23 -11.70
CA ILE A 168 -12.55 5.10 -10.66
C ILE A 168 -11.99 6.53 -10.79
N SER A 169 -10.66 6.68 -10.92
CA SER A 169 -10.03 7.99 -11.07
C SER A 169 -10.50 8.72 -12.33
N MET A 170 -10.65 7.99 -13.43
CA MET A 170 -11.15 8.52 -14.70
C MET A 170 -12.62 8.95 -14.59
N ALA A 171 -13.45 8.15 -13.92
CA ALA A 171 -14.85 8.48 -13.66
C ALA A 171 -15.01 9.77 -12.82
N VAL A 172 -14.18 9.96 -11.81
CA VAL A 172 -14.18 11.20 -11.00
C VAL A 172 -13.80 12.41 -11.84
N VAL A 173 -12.77 12.31 -12.70
CA VAL A 173 -12.38 13.40 -13.60
C VAL A 173 -13.51 13.76 -14.56
N PHE A 174 -14.16 12.77 -15.17
CA PHE A 174 -15.32 13.02 -16.04
C PHE A 174 -16.50 13.65 -15.29
N ALA A 175 -16.79 13.20 -14.07
CA ALA A 175 -17.84 13.78 -13.26
C ALA A 175 -17.59 15.28 -12.98
N VAL A 176 -16.34 15.64 -12.66
CA VAL A 176 -15.95 17.03 -12.44
C VAL A 176 -16.07 17.85 -13.74
N LEU A 177 -15.63 17.32 -14.87
CA LEU A 177 -15.76 18.01 -16.17
C LEU A 177 -17.24 18.25 -16.54
N ILE A 178 -18.11 17.27 -16.32
CA ILE A 178 -19.56 17.41 -16.52
C ILE A 178 -20.11 18.52 -15.59
N LEU A 179 -19.74 18.51 -14.32
CA LEU A 179 -20.17 19.50 -13.35
C LEU A 179 -19.76 20.92 -13.79
N ILE A 180 -18.50 21.11 -14.19
CA ILE A 180 -18.00 22.40 -14.70
C ILE A 180 -18.76 22.82 -15.96
N SER A 181 -19.01 21.89 -16.89
CA SER A 181 -19.77 22.16 -18.10
C SER A 181 -21.22 22.61 -17.81
N LEU A 182 -21.85 21.98 -16.82
CA LEU A 182 -23.18 22.40 -16.34
C LEU A 182 -23.16 23.81 -15.72
N LEU A 183 -22.17 24.13 -14.90
CA LEU A 183 -22.00 25.47 -14.33
C LEU A 183 -21.85 26.53 -15.43
N ILE A 184 -20.97 26.29 -16.41
CA ILE A 184 -20.78 27.20 -17.56
C ILE A 184 -22.08 27.36 -18.37
N SER A 185 -22.83 26.27 -18.54
CA SER A 185 -24.13 26.31 -19.21
C SER A 185 -25.16 27.12 -18.44
N CYS A 186 -25.19 27.05 -17.12
CA CYS A 186 -26.03 27.88 -16.26
C CYS A 186 -25.69 29.36 -16.45
N PHE A 187 -24.44 29.75 -16.55
CA PHE A 187 -24.05 31.14 -16.75
C PHE A 187 -24.49 31.68 -18.13
N LYS A 188 -24.65 30.85 -19.16
CA LYS A 188 -25.22 31.26 -20.45
C LYS A 188 -26.70 31.67 -20.41
N ILE A 189 -27.43 31.22 -19.39
CA ILE A 189 -28.84 31.51 -19.22
C ILE A 189 -29.05 32.96 -18.74
N PHE A 190 -28.13 33.52 -17.97
CA PHE A 190 -28.24 34.89 -17.41
C PHE A 190 -28.40 35.99 -18.49
N PRO A 191 -27.51 36.09 -19.48
CA PRO A 191 -27.67 37.12 -20.56
C PRO A 191 -28.89 36.90 -21.42
N TYR A 192 -29.40 35.67 -21.53
CA TYR A 192 -30.65 35.42 -22.26
C TYR A 192 -31.86 35.95 -21.48
N LEU A 193 -31.90 35.83 -20.14
CA LEU A 193 -32.95 36.36 -19.28
C LEU A 193 -32.89 37.88 -19.20
N GLU A 194 -31.72 38.50 -19.23
CA GLU A 194 -31.57 39.97 -19.23
C GLU A 194 -32.09 40.56 -20.58
N LYS A 195 -31.75 39.96 -21.70
CA LYS A 195 -32.25 40.38 -23.00
C LYS A 195 -33.78 40.25 -23.11
N LYS A 196 -34.36 39.23 -22.51
CA LYS A 196 -35.82 39.06 -22.47
C LYS A 196 -36.53 40.09 -21.59
N LYS A 197 -35.92 40.47 -20.47
CA LYS A 197 -36.41 41.54 -19.60
C LYS A 197 -36.29 42.91 -20.27
N ALA A 198 -35.19 43.19 -20.95
CA ALA A 198 -35.01 44.45 -21.69
C ALA A 198 -35.99 44.61 -22.86
N ALA A 199 -36.28 43.53 -23.58
CA ALA A 199 -37.27 43.53 -24.63
C ALA A 199 -38.70 43.79 -24.11
N LEU A 200 -39.07 43.24 -22.96
CA LEU A 200 -40.36 43.45 -22.30
C LEU A 200 -40.50 44.88 -21.78
N SER A 201 -39.44 45.52 -21.30
CA SER A 201 -39.47 46.91 -20.80
C SER A 201 -39.59 47.92 -21.96
N LEU A 202 -39.07 47.63 -23.14
CA LEU A 202 -39.21 48.49 -24.35
C LEU A 202 -40.62 48.48 -24.90
N ILE A 203 -41.39 47.40 -24.73
CA ILE A 203 -42.80 47.32 -25.20
C ILE A 203 -43.71 48.21 -24.34
N HIS A 204 -43.39 48.51 -23.10
CA HIS A 204 -44.20 49.36 -22.20
C HIS A 204 -43.97 50.86 -22.42
N ILE A 205 -42.95 51.30 -23.14
CA ILE A 205 -42.63 52.72 -23.37
C ILE A 205 -43.21 53.26 -24.70
N SER A 206 -43.79 52.41 -25.51
CA SER A 206 -44.32 52.79 -26.85
C SER A 206 -45.85 52.92 -26.89
N GLU A 207 -46.51 53.36 -25.82
CA GLU A 207 -47.91 53.82 -25.91
C GLU A 207 -47.93 55.32 -26.25
N PRO A 208 -48.34 55.71 -27.43
CA PRO A 208 -48.47 57.12 -27.77
C PRO A 208 -49.72 57.68 -27.09
N THR A 209 -49.51 58.68 -26.23
CA THR A 209 -50.58 59.58 -25.74
C THR A 209 -51.25 60.28 -26.94
N ARG A 210 -52.44 59.82 -27.28
CA ARG A 210 -53.33 60.49 -28.24
C ARG A 210 -54.07 61.61 -27.53
N HIS A 211 -53.80 62.87 -27.87
CA HIS A 211 -54.67 64.04 -27.68
C HIS A 211 -55.61 64.13 -28.84
#